data_7f4d8c279fccd634a5b3dd2fa28ea9c6
#
_entry.id   7f4d8c279fccd634a5b3dd2fa28ea9c6
#
_cell.length_a   1.000
_cell.length_b   1.000
_cell.length_c   1.000
_cell.angle_alpha   90.00
_cell.angle_beta   90.00
_cell.angle_gamma   90.00
#
_symmetry.space_group_name_H-M   'P 1'
#
loop_
_entity.id
_entity.type
_entity.pdbx_description
1 polymer ?
#
loop_
_entity_poly.entity_id
_entity_poly.type
_entity_poly.pdbx_seq_one_letter_code
_entity_poly.pdbx_strand_id
1 'polypeptide(L)'
;MAGSNTFGGTIKLEGEKAYREALKQINSNLRVLASEMGKVTAEFNKNDKSASALTSQSKLLNSQIEKQKEKIAVLKSALAQSSEKYGENDKKTNGWKVSLNKAEAELSKMERSLKDVNSQLEKSKAPLDKLNAELSEQGSKLKSLQTAYKNVVLEQGKNSAEARSLAAQIKALNSDIK
;
A
#
# COMPACT_ATOMS: atom_id res chain seq x y z
N MET A 1 0.30 -7.30 15.68
CA MET A 1 -0.44 -8.51 15.28
C MET A 1 -1.50 -8.10 14.27
N ALA A 2 -1.23 -8.29 12.98
CA ALA A 2 -2.17 -8.01 11.91
C ALA A 2 -3.16 -9.17 11.83
N GLY A 3 -4.41 -8.92 12.23
CA GLY A 3 -5.49 -9.87 12.09
C GLY A 3 -5.77 -10.12 10.61
N SER A 4 -5.51 -11.32 10.14
CA SER A 4 -5.98 -11.79 8.84
C SER A 4 -7.51 -11.88 8.91
N ASN A 5 -8.21 -10.88 8.38
CA ASN A 5 -9.63 -10.99 8.07
C ASN A 5 -9.78 -12.05 6.97
N THR A 6 -9.89 -13.31 7.38
CA THR A 6 -10.39 -14.37 6.52
C THR A 6 -11.87 -14.07 6.25
N PHE A 7 -12.13 -13.48 5.09
CA PHE A 7 -13.48 -13.30 4.56
C PHE A 7 -14.06 -14.68 4.18
N GLY A 8 -14.46 -15.43 5.18
CA GLY A 8 -15.06 -16.77 5.06
C GLY A 8 -16.56 -16.80 5.38
N GLY A 9 -17.21 -15.64 5.28
CA GLY A 9 -18.66 -15.58 5.45
C GLY A 9 -19.38 -16.17 4.25
N THR A 10 -20.08 -17.29 4.43
CA THR A 10 -21.02 -17.79 3.42
C THR A 10 -22.14 -16.77 3.25
N ILE A 11 -22.16 -16.07 2.11
CA ILE A 11 -23.26 -15.15 1.78
C ILE A 11 -24.49 -16.01 1.48
N LYS A 12 -25.40 -16.13 2.44
CA LYS A 12 -26.70 -16.77 2.23
C LYS A 12 -27.62 -15.82 1.47
N LEU A 13 -27.61 -15.90 0.15
CA LEU A 13 -28.58 -15.26 -0.72
C LEU A 13 -29.50 -16.37 -1.26
N GLU A 14 -30.81 -16.13 -1.25
CA GLU A 14 -31.76 -17.07 -1.78
C GLU A 14 -32.30 -16.59 -3.14
N GLY A 15 -32.08 -17.42 -4.16
CA GLY A 15 -32.60 -17.21 -5.51
C GLY A 15 -31.74 -16.29 -6.41
N GLU A 16 -31.88 -16.51 -7.70
CA GLU A 16 -31.11 -15.84 -8.75
C GLU A 16 -31.23 -14.29 -8.71
N LYS A 17 -32.40 -13.78 -8.34
CA LYS A 17 -32.65 -12.33 -8.25
C LYS A 17 -31.77 -11.66 -7.20
N ALA A 18 -31.65 -12.26 -6.01
CA ALA A 18 -30.83 -11.72 -4.92
C ALA A 18 -29.32 -11.68 -5.30
N TYR A 19 -28.83 -12.72 -5.96
CA TYR A 19 -27.45 -12.72 -6.47
C TYR A 19 -27.21 -11.63 -7.52
N ARG A 20 -28.15 -11.44 -8.44
CA ARG A 20 -28.04 -10.39 -9.48
C ARG A 20 -28.08 -8.98 -8.88
N GLU A 21 -28.87 -8.74 -7.86
CA GLU A 21 -28.93 -7.46 -7.15
C GLU A 21 -27.62 -7.20 -6.36
N ALA A 22 -27.12 -8.19 -5.63
CA ALA A 22 -25.83 -8.10 -4.94
C ALA A 22 -24.69 -7.78 -5.92
N LEU A 23 -24.63 -8.46 -7.05
CA LEU A 23 -23.64 -8.21 -8.10
C LEU A 23 -23.79 -6.82 -8.73
N LYS A 24 -25.01 -6.35 -8.91
CA LYS A 24 -25.28 -4.98 -9.40
C LYS A 24 -24.71 -3.93 -8.46
N GLN A 25 -24.93 -4.10 -7.15
CA GLN A 25 -24.40 -3.19 -6.14
C GLN A 25 -22.86 -3.22 -6.09
N ILE A 26 -22.27 -4.41 -6.09
CA ILE A 26 -20.81 -4.56 -6.09
C ILE A 26 -20.18 -3.94 -7.35
N ASN A 27 -20.76 -4.18 -8.52
CA ASN A 27 -20.30 -3.59 -9.78
C ASN A 27 -20.44 -2.06 -9.78
N SER A 28 -21.47 -1.50 -9.13
CA SER A 28 -21.61 -0.05 -8.95
C SER A 28 -20.47 0.50 -8.09
N ASN A 29 -20.18 -0.15 -6.97
CA ASN A 29 -19.05 0.25 -6.10
C ASN A 29 -17.70 0.15 -6.83
N LEU A 30 -17.47 -0.90 -7.62
CA LEU A 30 -16.26 -1.04 -8.43
C LEU A 30 -16.13 0.08 -9.48
N ARG A 31 -17.24 0.54 -10.08
CA ARG A 31 -17.22 1.69 -11.01
C ARG A 31 -16.87 2.99 -10.29
N VAL A 32 -17.39 3.22 -9.09
CA VAL A 32 -17.01 4.39 -8.27
C VAL A 32 -15.52 4.38 -7.99
N LEU A 33 -14.99 3.26 -7.48
CA LEU A 33 -13.56 3.11 -7.22
C LEU A 33 -12.68 3.29 -8.48
N ALA A 34 -13.15 2.82 -9.63
CA ALA A 34 -12.46 3.06 -10.91
C ALA A 34 -12.48 4.54 -11.31
N SER A 35 -13.58 5.25 -11.05
CA SER A 35 -13.68 6.70 -11.28
C SER A 35 -12.75 7.48 -10.34
N GLU A 36 -12.66 7.08 -9.07
CA GLU A 36 -11.73 7.67 -8.10
C GLU A 36 -10.26 7.43 -8.52
N MET A 37 -9.94 6.24 -9.01
CA MET A 37 -8.62 5.96 -9.58
C MET A 37 -8.31 6.88 -10.78
N GLY A 38 -9.30 7.14 -11.63
CA GLY A 38 -9.18 8.11 -12.73
C GLY A 38 -8.87 9.52 -12.24
N LYS A 39 -9.50 9.98 -11.15
CA LYS A 39 -9.20 11.27 -10.52
C LYS A 39 -7.78 11.33 -9.98
N VAL A 40 -7.36 10.32 -9.21
CA VAL A 40 -5.97 10.22 -8.70
C VAL A 40 -4.97 10.24 -9.86
N THR A 41 -5.25 9.49 -10.92
CA THR A 41 -4.35 9.47 -12.10
C THR A 41 -4.29 10.82 -12.82
N ALA A 42 -5.39 11.58 -12.83
CA ALA A 42 -5.44 12.92 -13.42
C ALA A 42 -4.75 13.97 -12.54
N GLU A 43 -4.94 13.89 -11.21
CA GLU A 43 -4.35 14.81 -10.24
C GLU A 43 -2.82 14.74 -10.19
N PHE A 44 -2.27 13.53 -10.23
CA PHE A 44 -0.83 13.29 -10.10
C PHE A 44 -0.08 13.13 -11.43
N ASN A 45 -0.71 13.35 -12.58
CA ASN A 45 -0.19 12.94 -13.89
C ASN A 45 0.06 11.43 -14.03
N LYS A 46 -0.13 10.90 -15.23
CA LYS A 46 -0.03 9.46 -15.52
C LYS A 46 1.33 8.84 -15.20
N ASN A 47 2.38 9.67 -15.12
CA ASN A 47 3.77 9.25 -14.87
C ASN A 47 4.31 9.71 -13.51
N ASP A 48 3.46 10.31 -12.64
CA ASP A 48 3.89 10.71 -11.31
C ASP A 48 4.09 9.45 -10.44
N LYS A 49 5.34 9.23 -10.03
CA LYS A 49 5.77 8.16 -9.14
C LYS A 49 6.12 8.65 -7.75
N SER A 50 5.57 9.81 -7.36
CA SER A 50 5.73 10.30 -6.00
C SER A 50 5.13 9.31 -4.99
N ALA A 51 5.68 9.27 -3.78
CA ALA A 51 5.18 8.40 -2.73
C ALA A 51 3.70 8.69 -2.40
N SER A 52 3.24 9.94 -2.55
CA SER A 52 1.85 10.33 -2.34
C SER A 52 0.92 9.73 -3.39
N ALA A 53 1.25 9.88 -4.68
CA ALA A 53 0.49 9.30 -5.79
C ALA A 53 0.38 7.78 -5.68
N LEU A 54 1.53 7.12 -5.45
CA LEU A 54 1.59 5.66 -5.33
C LEU A 54 0.83 5.15 -4.09
N THR A 55 0.86 5.87 -2.97
CA THR A 55 0.08 5.54 -1.77
C THR A 55 -1.42 5.62 -2.05
N SER A 56 -1.87 6.67 -2.73
CA SER A 56 -3.29 6.84 -3.11
C SER A 56 -3.74 5.73 -4.07
N GLN A 57 -2.94 5.40 -5.06
CA GLN A 57 -3.22 4.30 -5.99
C GLN A 57 -3.27 2.94 -5.28
N SER A 58 -2.32 2.66 -4.38
CA SER A 58 -2.28 1.42 -3.59
C SER A 58 -3.54 1.26 -2.74
N LYS A 59 -3.99 2.33 -2.07
CA LYS A 59 -5.20 2.34 -1.26
C LYS A 59 -6.45 2.00 -2.09
N LEU A 60 -6.60 2.63 -3.25
CA LEU A 60 -7.74 2.38 -4.14
C LEU A 60 -7.71 0.97 -4.73
N LEU A 61 -6.53 0.47 -5.13
CA LEU A 61 -6.38 -0.90 -5.60
C LEU A 61 -6.76 -1.93 -4.54
N ASN A 62 -6.38 -1.72 -3.28
CA ASN A 62 -6.80 -2.59 -2.17
C ASN A 62 -8.32 -2.59 -2.03
N SER A 63 -8.98 -1.42 -2.07
CA SER A 63 -10.44 -1.34 -2.00
C SER A 63 -11.12 -2.03 -3.19
N GLN A 64 -10.57 -1.92 -4.40
CA GLN A 64 -11.06 -2.63 -5.59
C GLN A 64 -10.89 -4.15 -5.44
N ILE A 65 -9.76 -4.62 -4.92
CA ILE A 65 -9.49 -6.05 -4.67
C ILE A 65 -10.49 -6.61 -3.65
N GLU A 66 -10.78 -5.90 -2.58
CA GLU A 66 -11.79 -6.32 -1.60
C GLU A 66 -13.18 -6.46 -2.24
N LYS A 67 -13.61 -5.47 -3.01
CA LYS A 67 -14.90 -5.54 -3.74
C LYS A 67 -14.91 -6.64 -4.79
N GLN A 68 -13.80 -6.90 -5.44
CA GLN A 68 -13.68 -8.00 -6.40
C GLN A 68 -13.74 -9.37 -5.71
N LYS A 69 -13.16 -9.53 -4.52
CA LYS A 69 -13.29 -10.73 -3.70
C LYS A 69 -14.73 -10.96 -3.23
N GLU A 70 -15.45 -9.89 -2.83
CA GLU A 70 -16.88 -9.97 -2.54
C GLU A 70 -17.67 -10.47 -3.76
N LYS A 71 -17.38 -9.92 -4.96
CA LYS A 71 -18.00 -10.36 -6.21
C LYS A 71 -17.77 -11.84 -6.48
N ILE A 72 -16.56 -12.33 -6.28
CA ILE A 72 -16.19 -13.73 -6.45
C ILE A 72 -16.96 -14.62 -5.45
N ALA A 73 -17.08 -14.20 -4.20
CA ALA A 73 -17.83 -14.95 -3.19
C ALA A 73 -19.32 -15.09 -3.57
N VAL A 74 -19.94 -14.00 -4.03
CA VAL A 74 -21.32 -14.01 -4.54
C VAL A 74 -21.45 -14.95 -5.75
N LEU A 75 -20.51 -14.89 -6.70
CA LEU A 75 -20.53 -15.73 -7.89
C LEU A 75 -20.33 -17.23 -7.57
N LYS A 76 -19.47 -17.56 -6.60
CA LYS A 76 -19.29 -18.95 -6.13
C LYS A 76 -20.56 -19.48 -5.50
N SER A 77 -21.23 -18.70 -4.66
CA SER A 77 -22.52 -19.09 -4.06
C SER A 77 -23.62 -19.25 -5.11
N ALA A 78 -23.70 -18.34 -6.08
CA ALA A 78 -24.66 -18.43 -7.19
C ALA A 78 -24.41 -19.67 -8.07
N LEU A 79 -23.13 -19.96 -8.36
CA LEU A 79 -22.75 -21.15 -9.13
C LEU A 79 -23.14 -22.43 -8.40
N ALA A 80 -22.82 -22.55 -7.10
CA ALA A 80 -23.15 -23.73 -6.31
C ALA A 80 -24.67 -23.97 -6.27
N GLN A 81 -25.47 -22.93 -5.99
CA GLN A 81 -26.91 -23.03 -5.96
C GLN A 81 -27.54 -23.35 -7.34
N SER A 82 -26.94 -22.80 -8.42
CA SER A 82 -27.37 -23.09 -9.78
C SER A 82 -27.06 -24.53 -10.17
N SER A 83 -25.87 -25.04 -9.80
CA SER A 83 -25.44 -26.41 -10.06
C SER A 83 -26.35 -27.42 -9.34
N GLU A 84 -26.67 -27.16 -8.08
CA GLU A 84 -27.58 -27.99 -7.28
C GLU A 84 -29.00 -28.04 -7.89
N LYS A 85 -29.49 -26.88 -8.34
CA LYS A 85 -30.87 -26.76 -8.82
C LYS A 85 -31.09 -27.23 -10.26
N TYR A 86 -30.14 -26.95 -11.14
CA TYR A 86 -30.28 -27.17 -12.60
C TYR A 86 -29.27 -28.15 -13.18
N GLY A 87 -28.25 -28.55 -12.40
CA GLY A 87 -27.14 -29.40 -12.84
C GLY A 87 -25.96 -28.59 -13.37
N GLU A 88 -24.78 -29.24 -13.40
CA GLU A 88 -23.51 -28.60 -13.77
C GLU A 88 -23.44 -28.13 -15.23
N ASN A 89 -24.12 -28.79 -16.13
CA ASN A 89 -24.11 -28.54 -17.56
C ASN A 89 -25.24 -27.61 -18.03
N ASP A 90 -26.08 -27.13 -17.11
CA ASP A 90 -27.15 -26.21 -17.46
C ASP A 90 -26.60 -24.86 -17.94
N LYS A 91 -27.31 -24.23 -18.87
CA LYS A 91 -26.92 -22.94 -19.46
C LYS A 91 -26.76 -21.82 -18.41
N LYS A 92 -27.60 -21.82 -17.37
CA LYS A 92 -27.52 -20.85 -16.27
C LYS A 92 -26.27 -21.08 -15.41
N THR A 93 -26.01 -22.34 -15.07
CA THR A 93 -24.81 -22.75 -14.33
C THR A 93 -23.54 -22.39 -15.09
N ASN A 94 -23.51 -22.68 -16.37
CA ASN A 94 -22.39 -22.27 -17.25
C ASN A 94 -22.23 -20.73 -17.31
N GLY A 95 -23.31 -19.96 -17.31
CA GLY A 95 -23.28 -18.50 -17.26
C GLY A 95 -22.63 -17.98 -15.97
N TRP A 96 -22.93 -18.58 -14.82
CA TRP A 96 -22.28 -18.24 -13.55
C TRP A 96 -20.80 -18.62 -13.54
N LYS A 97 -20.44 -19.79 -14.06
CA LYS A 97 -19.06 -20.26 -14.20
C LYS A 97 -18.20 -19.31 -15.04
N VAL A 98 -18.72 -18.89 -16.19
CA VAL A 98 -18.03 -17.88 -17.05
C VAL A 98 -17.85 -16.55 -16.31
N SER A 99 -18.88 -16.12 -15.57
CA SER A 99 -18.80 -14.88 -14.79
C SER A 99 -17.78 -14.96 -13.66
N LEU A 100 -17.69 -16.10 -12.99
CA LEU A 100 -16.71 -16.38 -11.96
C LEU A 100 -15.28 -16.34 -12.53
N ASN A 101 -15.02 -17.08 -13.61
CA ASN A 101 -13.70 -17.09 -14.25
C ASN A 101 -13.23 -15.69 -14.69
N LYS A 102 -14.15 -14.86 -15.21
CA LYS A 102 -13.85 -13.46 -15.54
C LYS A 102 -13.51 -12.65 -14.29
N ALA A 103 -14.27 -12.81 -13.21
CA ALA A 103 -14.02 -12.09 -11.97
C ALA A 103 -12.69 -12.49 -11.32
N GLU A 104 -12.31 -13.76 -11.35
CA GLU A 104 -11.01 -14.24 -10.86
C GLU A 104 -9.84 -13.73 -11.72
N ALA A 105 -10.01 -13.66 -13.03
CA ALA A 105 -9.01 -13.07 -13.93
C ALA A 105 -8.84 -11.57 -13.69
N GLU A 106 -9.92 -10.83 -13.42
CA GLU A 106 -9.88 -9.42 -13.03
C GLU A 106 -9.17 -9.23 -11.69
N LEU A 107 -9.44 -10.07 -10.70
CA LEU A 107 -8.75 -10.05 -9.40
C LEU A 107 -7.23 -10.21 -9.60
N SER A 108 -6.81 -11.20 -10.37
CA SER A 108 -5.39 -11.45 -10.64
C SER A 108 -4.68 -10.27 -11.32
N LYS A 109 -5.40 -9.51 -12.16
CA LYS A 109 -4.87 -8.28 -12.76
C LYS A 109 -4.70 -7.17 -11.71
N MET A 110 -5.70 -6.97 -10.84
CA MET A 110 -5.65 -5.97 -9.78
C MET A 110 -4.53 -6.27 -8.78
N GLU A 111 -4.35 -7.53 -8.38
CA GLU A 111 -3.28 -7.96 -7.47
C GLU A 111 -1.89 -7.73 -8.07
N ARG A 112 -1.72 -7.99 -9.37
CA ARG A 112 -0.46 -7.66 -10.08
C ARG A 112 -0.22 -6.15 -10.09
N SER A 113 -1.22 -5.35 -10.41
CA SER A 113 -1.12 -3.90 -10.40
C SER A 113 -0.77 -3.37 -9.01
N LEU A 114 -1.38 -3.92 -7.96
CA LEU A 114 -1.05 -3.55 -6.57
C LEU A 114 0.40 -3.89 -6.23
N LYS A 115 0.88 -5.06 -6.63
CA LYS A 115 2.29 -5.46 -6.43
C LYS A 115 3.25 -4.49 -7.12
N ASP A 116 2.93 -4.08 -8.35
CA ASP A 116 3.76 -3.15 -9.12
C ASP A 116 3.77 -1.76 -8.47
N VAL A 117 2.61 -1.25 -8.05
CA VAL A 117 2.49 0.04 -7.34
C VAL A 117 3.26 0.01 -6.02
N ASN A 118 3.11 -1.05 -5.23
CA ASN A 118 3.83 -1.18 -3.95
C ASN A 118 5.35 -1.28 -4.17
N SER A 119 5.81 -2.00 -5.18
CA SER A 119 7.24 -2.04 -5.53
C SER A 119 7.79 -0.66 -5.92
N GLN A 120 7.01 0.14 -6.65
CA GLN A 120 7.39 1.51 -6.98
C GLN A 120 7.37 2.42 -5.76
N LEU A 121 6.41 2.24 -4.84
CA LEU A 121 6.32 2.99 -3.59
C LEU A 121 7.54 2.75 -2.70
N GLU A 122 7.97 1.51 -2.54
CA GLU A 122 9.19 1.17 -1.79
C GLU A 122 10.43 1.84 -2.42
N LYS A 123 10.57 1.77 -3.74
CA LYS A 123 11.67 2.45 -4.45
C LYS A 123 11.63 3.97 -4.30
N SER A 124 10.43 4.56 -4.23
CA SER A 124 10.25 6.00 -4.02
C SER A 124 10.59 6.45 -2.60
N LYS A 125 10.39 5.58 -1.60
CA LYS A 125 10.68 5.87 -0.19
C LYS A 125 12.14 5.61 0.19
N ALA A 126 12.77 4.60 -0.39
CA ALA A 126 14.11 4.16 -0.02
C ALA A 126 15.17 5.30 0.05
N PRO A 127 15.21 6.29 -0.87
CA PRO A 127 16.15 7.41 -0.76
C PRO A 127 15.90 8.29 0.47
N LEU A 128 14.63 8.53 0.81
CA LEU A 128 14.24 9.32 1.98
C LEU A 128 14.58 8.60 3.29
N ASP A 129 14.32 7.30 3.36
CA ASP A 129 14.61 6.48 4.52
C ASP A 129 16.13 6.43 4.76
N LYS A 130 16.92 6.30 3.69
CA LYS A 130 18.38 6.37 3.75
C LYS A 130 18.87 7.73 4.26
N LEU A 131 18.35 8.81 3.69
CA LEU A 131 18.71 10.16 4.11
C LEU A 131 18.35 10.44 5.57
N ASN A 132 17.17 10.00 6.02
CA ASN A 132 16.73 10.12 7.41
C ASN A 132 17.65 9.33 8.37
N ALA A 133 18.08 8.13 7.97
CA ALA A 133 19.03 7.33 8.75
C ALA A 133 20.39 8.02 8.86
N GLU A 134 20.92 8.54 7.76
CA GLU A 134 22.16 9.32 7.72
C GLU A 134 22.07 10.58 8.59
N LEU A 135 20.98 11.30 8.51
CA LEU A 135 20.74 12.50 9.32
C LEU A 135 20.67 12.16 10.82
N SER A 136 20.01 11.06 11.19
CA SER A 136 19.95 10.58 12.59
C SER A 136 21.33 10.21 13.11
N GLU A 137 22.15 9.53 12.31
CA GLU A 137 23.51 9.16 12.66
C GLU A 137 24.39 10.41 12.87
N GLN A 138 24.34 11.35 11.94
CA GLN A 138 25.08 12.62 12.02
C GLN A 138 24.64 13.44 13.24
N GLY A 139 23.33 13.51 13.53
CA GLY A 139 22.81 14.15 14.73
C GLY A 139 23.33 13.55 16.04
N SER A 140 23.41 12.21 16.09
CA SER A 140 23.97 11.49 17.25
C SER A 140 25.46 11.75 17.41
N LYS A 141 26.20 11.76 16.32
CA LYS A 141 27.65 12.09 16.29
C LYS A 141 27.91 13.53 16.74
N LEU A 142 27.08 14.47 16.28
CA LEU A 142 27.18 15.86 16.68
C LEU A 142 26.98 16.03 18.20
N LYS A 143 25.96 15.38 18.75
CA LYS A 143 25.68 15.40 20.20
C LYS A 143 26.85 14.80 21.02
N SER A 144 27.44 13.72 20.54
CA SER A 144 28.64 13.11 21.16
C SER A 144 29.83 14.05 21.15
N LEU A 145 30.13 14.68 20.00
CA LEU A 145 31.22 15.65 19.87
C LEU A 145 31.02 16.88 20.77
N GLN A 146 29.79 17.41 20.87
CA GLN A 146 29.46 18.53 21.74
C GLN A 146 29.67 18.15 23.23
N THR A 147 29.34 16.94 23.62
CA THR A 147 29.56 16.46 25.00
C THR A 147 31.06 16.33 25.28
N ALA A 148 31.80 15.72 24.37
CA ALA A 148 33.26 15.61 24.49
C ALA A 148 33.93 16.98 24.57
N TYR A 149 33.52 17.93 23.72
CA TYR A 149 34.02 19.31 23.75
C TYR A 149 33.79 19.98 25.10
N LYS A 150 32.57 19.86 25.66
CA LYS A 150 32.24 20.39 27.00
C LYS A 150 33.18 19.83 28.08
N ASN A 151 33.39 18.52 28.07
CA ASN A 151 34.25 17.86 29.07
C ASN A 151 35.71 18.34 28.95
N VAL A 152 36.25 18.37 27.74
CA VAL A 152 37.63 18.84 27.50
C VAL A 152 37.81 20.31 27.88
N VAL A 153 36.83 21.16 27.61
CA VAL A 153 36.86 22.57 28.01
C VAL A 153 36.87 22.74 29.53
N LEU A 154 36.13 21.90 30.25
CA LEU A 154 36.11 21.90 31.71
C LEU A 154 37.43 21.41 32.32
N GLU A 155 38.05 20.42 31.74
CA GLU A 155 39.28 19.79 32.26
C GLU A 155 40.56 20.54 31.83
N GLN A 156 40.67 20.95 30.59
CA GLN A 156 41.91 21.46 29.99
C GLN A 156 41.84 22.94 29.53
N GLY A 157 40.62 23.50 29.58
CA GLY A 157 40.37 24.87 29.08
C GLY A 157 40.10 24.96 27.57
N LYS A 158 39.41 26.01 27.18
CA LYS A 158 38.91 26.26 25.82
C LYS A 158 40.02 26.34 24.76
N ASN A 159 41.23 26.71 25.14
CA ASN A 159 42.38 26.91 24.23
C ASN A 159 43.27 25.66 24.10
N SER A 160 42.91 24.53 24.75
CA SER A 160 43.66 23.28 24.57
C SER A 160 43.60 22.82 23.10
N ALA A 161 44.64 22.08 22.69
CA ALA A 161 44.72 21.54 21.33
C ALA A 161 43.50 20.64 21.02
N GLU A 162 43.09 19.85 22.02
CA GLU A 162 41.99 18.89 21.94
C GLU A 162 40.62 19.63 21.80
N ALA A 163 40.38 20.67 22.59
CA ALA A 163 39.17 21.50 22.47
C ALA A 163 39.08 22.16 21.08
N ARG A 164 40.18 22.66 20.55
CA ARG A 164 40.23 23.24 19.19
C ARG A 164 39.93 22.20 18.11
N SER A 165 40.49 21.00 18.24
CA SER A 165 40.19 19.89 17.32
C SER A 165 38.74 19.49 17.31
N LEU A 166 38.13 19.31 18.49
CA LEU A 166 36.70 18.97 18.62
C LEU A 166 35.81 20.10 18.09
N ALA A 167 36.13 21.36 18.32
CA ALA A 167 35.41 22.52 17.77
C ALA A 167 35.45 22.53 16.22
N ALA A 168 36.58 22.17 15.62
CA ALA A 168 36.72 22.05 14.18
C ALA A 168 35.87 20.91 13.60
N GLN A 169 35.83 19.74 14.28
CA GLN A 169 35.00 18.60 13.88
C GLN A 169 33.50 18.95 13.98
N ILE A 170 33.07 19.60 15.04
CA ILE A 170 31.69 20.09 15.21
C ILE A 170 31.31 21.05 14.08
N LYS A 171 32.20 21.99 13.74
CA LYS A 171 31.99 22.95 12.65
C LYS A 171 31.85 22.25 11.29
N ALA A 172 32.70 21.29 10.99
CA ALA A 172 32.65 20.51 9.74
C ALA A 172 31.30 19.75 9.66
N LEU A 173 30.95 18.98 10.72
CA LEU A 173 29.72 18.20 10.74
C LEU A 173 28.45 19.06 10.62
N ASN A 174 28.41 20.25 11.25
CA ASN A 174 27.31 21.20 11.07
C ASN A 174 27.20 21.75 9.64
N SER A 175 28.30 21.76 8.88
CA SER A 175 28.29 22.15 7.48
C SER A 175 27.72 21.05 6.57
N ASP A 176 27.95 19.79 6.92
CA ASP A 176 27.49 18.62 6.18
C ASP A 176 25.99 18.33 6.40
N ILE A 177 25.44 18.79 7.54
CA ILE A 177 24.01 18.63 7.89
C ILE A 177 23.11 19.70 7.22
N LYS A 178 23.66 20.77 6.68
CA LYS A 178 22.89 21.83 5.98
C LYS A 178 22.61 21.46 4.54
#